data_186268e04dc778ff2a0f9a19e52256b5
#
_entry.id   186268e04dc778ff2a0f9a19e52256b5
#
_cell.length_a   1.000
_cell.length_b   1.000
_cell.length_c   1.000
_cell.angle_alpha   90.00
_cell.angle_beta   90.00
_cell.angle_gamma   90.00
#
_symmetry.space_group_name_H-M   'P 1'
#
loop_
_entity.id
_entity.type
_entity.pdbx_description
1 polymer ?
#
loop_
_entity_poly.entity_id
_entity_poly.type
_entity_poly.pdbx_seq_one_letter_code
_entity_poly.pdbx_strand_id
1 'polypeptide(L)'
;GTPLLEIVTEPDMRSSDEAVAYAKVLHALVRWIGICDGNMQEGSFRCDANVSVRPKGQSELGTRREIKNLNSFRFLKEAIDFEIQWQINEIEEGRKIQQATVLFDPNSGATRVMRTKEDAHDYRYFPDPDLLPLVISDDWIARIKAELPELPVQKRERFISELGLSNYDATTLTASQEMADYFESTVTLAGKASAK
;
A
#
# COMPACT_ATOMS: atom_id res chain seq x y z
N GLY A 1 14.88 -18.86 -0.42
CA GLY A 1 13.78 -18.03 0.08
C GLY A 1 13.49 -16.87 -0.85
N THR A 2 12.34 -16.26 -0.71
CA THR A 2 11.98 -15.05 -1.45
C THR A 2 12.16 -13.85 -0.52
N PRO A 3 12.91 -12.81 -0.91
CA PRO A 3 13.04 -11.61 -0.08
C PRO A 3 11.68 -10.94 0.07
N LEU A 4 11.38 -10.46 1.26
CA LEU A 4 10.15 -9.73 1.58
C LEU A 4 10.52 -8.38 2.20
N LEU A 5 9.88 -7.32 1.71
CA LEU A 5 9.89 -6.00 2.32
C LEU A 5 8.53 -5.74 2.97
N GLU A 6 8.52 -5.43 4.25
CA GLU A 6 7.33 -4.98 4.97
C GLU A 6 7.37 -3.46 5.13
N ILE A 7 6.30 -2.79 4.69
CA ILE A 7 6.14 -1.34 4.80
C ILE A 7 4.96 -1.07 5.73
N VAL A 8 5.23 -0.48 6.88
CA VAL A 8 4.22 -0.17 7.90
C VAL A 8 3.97 1.33 7.91
N THR A 9 2.70 1.72 7.87
CA THR A 9 2.29 3.13 7.96
C THR A 9 2.09 3.55 9.41
N GLU A 10 2.20 4.85 9.66
CA GLU A 10 1.64 5.44 10.88
C GLU A 10 0.10 5.36 10.84
N PRO A 11 -0.58 5.33 12.01
CA PRO A 11 -2.04 5.21 12.08
C PRO A 11 -2.75 6.57 11.85
N ASP A 12 -2.47 7.20 10.71
CA ASP A 12 -2.93 8.55 10.35
C ASP A 12 -4.03 8.58 9.29
N MET A 13 -4.33 7.47 8.62
CA MET A 13 -5.46 7.36 7.71
C MET A 13 -6.80 7.34 8.47
N ARG A 14 -7.83 7.98 7.88
CA ARG A 14 -9.14 8.19 8.53
C ARG A 14 -10.33 7.62 7.75
N SER A 15 -10.08 7.01 6.60
CA SER A 15 -11.12 6.37 5.78
C SER A 15 -10.58 5.20 4.98
N SER A 16 -11.48 4.33 4.53
CA SER A 16 -11.16 3.25 3.60
C SER A 16 -10.68 3.79 2.24
N ASP A 17 -11.20 4.95 1.82
CA ASP A 17 -10.78 5.59 0.57
C ASP A 17 -9.33 6.09 0.64
N GLU A 18 -8.90 6.67 1.77
CA GLU A 18 -7.49 7.03 2.01
C GLU A 18 -6.58 5.80 2.00
N ALA A 19 -6.98 4.72 2.66
CA ALA A 19 -6.23 3.48 2.68
C ALA A 19 -6.06 2.88 1.27
N VAL A 20 -7.12 2.89 0.46
CA VAL A 20 -7.07 2.43 -0.93
C VAL A 20 -6.21 3.35 -1.79
N ALA A 21 -6.33 4.66 -1.63
CA ALA A 21 -5.50 5.62 -2.37
C ALA A 21 -4.01 5.43 -2.08
N TYR A 22 -3.65 5.30 -0.81
CA TYR A 22 -2.29 4.99 -0.37
C TYR A 22 -1.78 3.68 -0.97
N ALA A 23 -2.55 2.59 -0.83
CA ALA A 23 -2.16 1.29 -1.35
C ALA A 23 -1.96 1.28 -2.88
N LYS A 24 -2.79 2.02 -3.62
CA LYS A 24 -2.63 2.19 -5.08
C LYS A 24 -1.36 2.96 -5.45
N VAL A 25 -1.04 4.03 -4.72
CA VAL A 25 0.19 4.79 -4.95
C VAL A 25 1.43 3.93 -4.68
N LEU A 26 1.43 3.21 -3.56
CA LEU A 26 2.53 2.31 -3.22
C LEU A 26 2.68 1.17 -4.23
N HIS A 27 1.56 0.55 -4.63
CA HIS A 27 1.53 -0.48 -5.66
C HIS A 27 2.10 0.02 -7.00
N ALA A 28 1.70 1.21 -7.45
CA ALA A 28 2.24 1.82 -8.66
C ALA A 28 3.75 2.09 -8.53
N LEU A 29 4.19 2.58 -7.37
CA LEU A 29 5.59 2.88 -7.10
C LEU A 29 6.48 1.63 -7.16
N VAL A 30 6.11 0.53 -6.48
CA VAL A 30 6.94 -0.69 -6.46
C VAL A 30 7.05 -1.35 -7.84
N ARG A 31 6.01 -1.20 -8.66
CA ARG A 31 6.04 -1.63 -10.07
C ARG A 31 6.92 -0.71 -10.92
N TRP A 32 6.79 0.61 -10.71
CA TRP A 32 7.58 1.61 -11.44
C TRP A 32 9.08 1.44 -11.25
N ILE A 33 9.53 1.20 -10.03
CA ILE A 33 10.96 0.96 -9.74
C ILE A 33 11.40 -0.49 -10.01
N GLY A 34 10.50 -1.35 -10.47
CA GLY A 34 10.82 -2.70 -10.93
C GLY A 34 11.14 -3.72 -9.84
N ILE A 35 10.79 -3.46 -8.58
CA ILE A 35 11.07 -4.38 -7.46
C ILE A 35 9.96 -5.39 -7.20
N CYS A 36 8.79 -5.19 -7.79
CA CYS A 36 7.60 -6.05 -7.60
C CYS A 36 6.71 -5.97 -8.83
N ASP A 37 6.11 -7.09 -9.24
CA ASP A 37 5.12 -7.13 -10.33
C ASP A 37 3.74 -6.60 -9.91
N GLY A 38 3.52 -6.49 -8.59
CA GLY A 38 2.28 -5.97 -8.02
C GLY A 38 1.12 -6.98 -8.04
N ASN A 39 1.34 -8.26 -8.33
CA ASN A 39 0.26 -9.23 -8.39
C ASN A 39 -0.29 -9.55 -7.00
N MET A 40 -1.46 -8.98 -6.70
CA MET A 40 -2.12 -9.18 -5.40
C MET A 40 -2.71 -10.59 -5.26
N GLN A 41 -3.12 -11.22 -6.36
CA GLN A 41 -3.73 -12.57 -6.33
C GLN A 41 -2.68 -13.65 -6.07
N GLU A 42 -1.49 -13.48 -6.60
CA GLU A 42 -0.35 -14.39 -6.38
C GLU A 42 0.45 -14.05 -5.13
N GLY A 43 0.12 -12.93 -4.47
CA GLY A 43 0.76 -12.52 -3.21
C GLY A 43 2.10 -11.81 -3.36
N SER A 44 2.45 -11.36 -4.57
CA SER A 44 3.64 -10.51 -4.78
C SER A 44 3.49 -9.15 -4.11
N PHE A 45 2.27 -8.61 -4.10
CA PHE A 45 1.89 -7.45 -3.32
C PHE A 45 0.77 -7.84 -2.36
N ARG A 46 1.04 -7.80 -1.07
CA ARG A 46 0.07 -8.13 -0.01
C ARG A 46 -0.24 -6.90 0.81
N CYS A 47 -1.47 -6.78 1.24
CA CYS A 47 -1.93 -5.70 2.09
C CYS A 47 -2.71 -6.27 3.26
N ASP A 48 -2.33 -5.93 4.48
CA ASP A 48 -3.07 -6.19 5.70
C ASP A 48 -3.54 -4.85 6.26
N ALA A 49 -4.78 -4.77 6.75
CA ALA A 49 -5.33 -3.54 7.30
C ALA A 49 -5.52 -3.65 8.82
N ASN A 50 -4.96 -2.71 9.56
CA ASN A 50 -5.22 -2.56 10.98
C ASN A 50 -6.29 -1.46 11.18
N VAL A 51 -7.44 -1.85 11.72
CA VAL A 51 -8.60 -0.96 11.89
C VAL A 51 -8.97 -0.83 13.35
N SER A 52 -9.17 0.41 13.80
CA SER A 52 -9.78 0.73 15.09
C SER A 52 -10.69 1.94 14.95
N VAL A 53 -11.70 2.04 15.80
CA VAL A 53 -12.58 3.20 15.88
C VAL A 53 -12.46 3.87 17.24
N ARG A 54 -12.73 5.16 17.27
CA ARG A 54 -12.76 5.96 18.50
C ARG A 54 -13.84 7.06 18.41
N PRO A 55 -14.39 7.53 19.52
CA PRO A 55 -15.28 8.69 19.53
C PRO A 55 -14.59 9.92 18.96
N LYS A 56 -15.36 10.75 18.24
CA LYS A 56 -14.85 12.00 17.69
C LYS A 56 -14.35 12.92 18.81
N GLY A 57 -13.12 13.42 18.66
CA GLY A 57 -12.45 14.27 19.64
C GLY A 57 -11.56 13.52 20.63
N GLN A 58 -11.60 12.19 20.68
CA GLN A 58 -10.67 11.40 21.49
C GLN A 58 -9.31 11.32 20.78
N SER A 59 -8.21 11.52 21.51
CA SER A 59 -6.84 11.42 20.98
C SER A 59 -6.35 9.96 20.93
N GLU A 60 -6.68 9.17 21.94
CA GLU A 60 -6.26 7.78 22.04
C GLU A 60 -6.96 6.89 21.00
N LEU A 61 -6.19 6.01 20.37
CA LEU A 61 -6.72 5.04 19.41
C LEU A 61 -7.53 3.96 20.15
N GLY A 62 -8.55 3.45 19.48
CA GLY A 62 -9.32 2.30 19.97
C GLY A 62 -8.56 0.98 19.79
N THR A 63 -9.19 -0.11 20.23
CA THR A 63 -8.65 -1.45 20.08
C THR A 63 -8.62 -1.85 18.61
N ARG A 64 -7.44 -2.15 18.09
CA ARG A 64 -7.26 -2.53 16.69
C ARG A 64 -7.61 -3.99 16.41
N ARG A 65 -8.10 -4.24 15.21
CA ARG A 65 -8.18 -5.58 14.62
C ARG A 65 -7.43 -5.59 13.30
N GLU A 66 -6.69 -6.66 13.05
CA GLU A 66 -5.91 -6.87 11.84
C GLU A 66 -6.74 -7.68 10.84
N ILE A 67 -6.97 -7.11 9.66
CA ILE A 67 -7.74 -7.78 8.60
C ILE A 67 -6.77 -8.35 7.57
N LYS A 68 -6.90 -9.64 7.29
CA LYS A 68 -6.12 -10.38 6.28
C LYS A 68 -7.00 -10.85 5.11
N ASN A 69 -6.36 -11.42 4.09
CA ASN A 69 -6.99 -11.91 2.86
C ASN A 69 -7.54 -10.79 1.96
N LEU A 70 -6.78 -9.70 1.84
CA LEU A 70 -7.14 -8.51 1.06
C LEU A 70 -6.46 -8.56 -0.32
N ASN A 71 -7.00 -9.38 -1.23
CA ASN A 71 -6.37 -9.71 -2.52
C ASN A 71 -6.74 -8.74 -3.66
N SER A 72 -7.39 -7.62 -3.34
CA SER A 72 -7.68 -6.53 -4.27
C SER A 72 -7.95 -5.23 -3.52
N PHE A 73 -7.82 -4.10 -4.22
CA PHE A 73 -8.17 -2.79 -3.65
C PHE A 73 -9.66 -2.67 -3.31
N ARG A 74 -10.53 -3.38 -4.04
CA ARG A 74 -11.94 -3.47 -3.71
C ARG A 74 -12.16 -4.18 -2.38
N PHE A 75 -11.52 -5.33 -2.18
CA PHE A 75 -11.62 -6.08 -0.92
C PHE A 75 -11.01 -5.31 0.25
N LEU A 76 -9.93 -4.56 0.02
CA LEU A 76 -9.36 -3.67 1.03
C LEU A 76 -10.40 -2.65 1.52
N LYS A 77 -11.09 -1.98 0.57
CA LYS A 77 -12.15 -1.01 0.91
C LYS A 77 -13.31 -1.67 1.66
N GLU A 78 -13.89 -2.70 1.07
CA GLU A 78 -15.06 -3.41 1.62
C GLU A 78 -14.79 -3.95 3.03
N ALA A 79 -13.61 -4.52 3.25
CA ALA A 79 -13.22 -5.07 4.54
C ALA A 79 -13.03 -3.99 5.62
N ILE A 80 -12.41 -2.86 5.27
CA ILE A 80 -12.25 -1.73 6.19
C ILE A 80 -13.62 -1.14 6.54
N ASP A 81 -14.48 -0.90 5.55
CA ASP A 81 -15.83 -0.35 5.76
C ASP A 81 -16.67 -1.28 6.65
N PHE A 82 -16.63 -2.59 6.39
CA PHE A 82 -17.29 -3.59 7.23
C PHE A 82 -16.77 -3.56 8.67
N GLU A 83 -15.46 -3.57 8.86
CA GLU A 83 -14.84 -3.62 10.18
C GLU A 83 -15.12 -2.36 10.99
N ILE A 84 -15.10 -1.18 10.35
CA ILE A 84 -15.48 0.08 10.97
C ILE A 84 -16.92 -0.01 11.49
N GLN A 85 -17.87 -0.42 10.65
CA GLN A 85 -19.26 -0.49 11.04
C GLN A 85 -19.51 -1.55 12.12
N TRP A 86 -18.85 -2.69 12.02
CA TRP A 86 -18.94 -3.74 13.04
C TRP A 86 -18.42 -3.24 14.39
N GLN A 87 -17.27 -2.56 14.45
CA GLN A 87 -16.72 -2.02 15.69
C GLN A 87 -17.61 -0.94 16.30
N ILE A 88 -18.20 -0.08 15.47
CA ILE A 88 -19.17 0.94 15.95
C ILE A 88 -20.37 0.25 16.60
N ASN A 89 -20.98 -0.72 15.93
CA ASN A 89 -22.14 -1.44 16.46
C ASN A 89 -21.82 -2.16 17.78
N GLU A 90 -20.66 -2.83 17.88
CA GLU A 90 -20.23 -3.48 19.12
C GLU A 90 -20.12 -2.50 20.29
N ILE A 91 -19.51 -1.32 20.04
CA ILE A 91 -19.34 -0.29 21.08
C ILE A 91 -20.70 0.31 21.48
N GLU A 92 -21.58 0.61 20.52
CA GLU A 92 -22.92 1.17 20.79
C GLU A 92 -23.80 0.20 21.58
N GLU A 93 -23.61 -1.11 21.38
CA GLU A 93 -24.29 -2.15 22.16
C GLU A 93 -23.60 -2.45 23.52
N GLY A 94 -22.56 -1.69 23.88
CA GLY A 94 -21.85 -1.81 25.15
C GLY A 94 -20.86 -2.97 25.22
N ARG A 95 -20.56 -3.62 24.10
CA ARG A 95 -19.54 -4.68 24.04
C ARG A 95 -18.15 -4.09 23.83
N LYS A 96 -17.14 -4.79 24.34
CA LYS A 96 -15.74 -4.39 24.17
C LYS A 96 -15.15 -5.04 22.92
N ILE A 97 -14.43 -4.26 22.14
CA ILE A 97 -13.65 -4.79 21.03
C ILE A 97 -12.49 -5.61 21.58
N GLN A 98 -12.40 -6.85 21.11
CA GLN A 98 -11.26 -7.73 21.39
C GLN A 98 -10.23 -7.61 20.26
N GLN A 99 -8.96 -7.47 20.62
CA GLN A 99 -7.88 -7.47 19.65
C GLN A 99 -7.76 -8.85 19.02
N ALA A 100 -7.87 -8.91 17.70
CA ALA A 100 -7.86 -10.16 16.94
C ALA A 100 -7.29 -9.96 15.55
N THR A 101 -6.84 -11.07 14.96
CA THR A 101 -6.65 -11.17 13.50
C THR A 101 -7.90 -11.78 12.89
N VAL A 102 -8.44 -11.13 11.88
CA VAL A 102 -9.65 -11.55 11.17
C VAL A 102 -9.37 -11.76 9.69
N LEU A 103 -10.10 -12.67 9.07
CA LEU A 103 -10.07 -12.90 7.63
C LEU A 103 -11.28 -12.24 6.98
N PHE A 104 -11.06 -11.50 5.91
CA PHE A 104 -12.15 -11.03 5.05
C PHE A 104 -12.63 -12.17 4.16
N ASP A 105 -13.93 -12.37 4.11
CA ASP A 105 -14.59 -13.30 3.19
C ASP A 105 -15.31 -12.52 2.08
N PRO A 106 -14.80 -12.54 0.85
CA PRO A 106 -15.41 -11.78 -0.26
C PRO A 106 -16.82 -12.24 -0.64
N ASN A 107 -17.20 -13.48 -0.31
CA ASN A 107 -18.52 -14.00 -0.65
C ASN A 107 -19.61 -13.47 0.27
N SER A 108 -19.29 -13.34 1.56
CA SER A 108 -20.23 -12.79 2.55
C SER A 108 -20.08 -11.28 2.75
N GLY A 109 -18.94 -10.69 2.30
CA GLY A 109 -18.58 -9.30 2.56
C GLY A 109 -18.28 -9.01 4.04
N ALA A 110 -17.97 -10.02 4.83
CA ALA A 110 -17.82 -9.92 6.28
C ALA A 110 -16.43 -10.40 6.73
N THR A 111 -16.03 -10.03 7.94
CA THR A 111 -14.83 -10.56 8.58
C THR A 111 -15.16 -11.69 9.56
N ARG A 112 -14.28 -12.66 9.68
CA ARG A 112 -14.37 -13.73 10.69
C ARG A 112 -13.08 -13.83 11.49
N VAL A 113 -13.19 -14.06 12.79
CA VAL A 113 -12.02 -14.25 13.65
C VAL A 113 -11.21 -15.46 13.20
N MET A 114 -9.92 -15.24 12.99
CA MET A 114 -8.94 -16.29 12.70
C MET A 114 -8.25 -16.75 13.99
N ARG A 115 -7.78 -15.79 14.78
CA ARG A 115 -7.15 -16.01 16.08
C ARG A 115 -7.31 -14.77 16.96
N THR A 116 -7.36 -15.00 18.27
CA THR A 116 -7.24 -13.94 19.27
C THR A 116 -5.77 -13.75 19.67
N LYS A 117 -5.43 -12.59 20.25
CA LYS A 117 -4.04 -12.34 20.67
C LYS A 117 -3.56 -13.18 21.85
N GLU A 118 -4.47 -13.80 22.60
CA GLU A 118 -4.12 -14.73 23.67
C GLU A 118 -3.37 -15.97 23.16
N ASP A 119 -3.59 -16.31 21.87
CA ASP A 119 -2.91 -17.43 21.20
C ASP A 119 -1.54 -17.06 20.60
N ALA A 120 -1.11 -15.79 20.72
CA ALA A 120 0.03 -15.24 19.97
C ALA A 120 1.36 -15.24 20.77
N HIS A 121 1.52 -16.15 21.75
CA HIS A 121 2.66 -16.14 22.67
C HIS A 121 4.02 -16.53 22.08
N ASP A 122 4.13 -16.93 20.80
CA ASP A 122 5.40 -17.41 20.26
C ASP A 122 5.77 -16.78 18.90
N TYR A 123 5.87 -15.44 18.84
CA TYR A 123 6.64 -14.79 17.79
C TYR A 123 8.12 -14.90 18.15
N ARG A 124 8.81 -15.85 17.54
CA ARG A 124 10.26 -16.04 17.70
C ARG A 124 11.02 -14.97 16.96
N TYR A 125 11.14 -13.78 17.55
CA TYR A 125 11.95 -12.67 17.02
C TYR A 125 13.45 -12.94 17.26
N PHE A 126 14.01 -13.87 16.50
CA PHE A 126 15.46 -14.07 16.46
C PHE A 126 15.89 -14.24 15.00
N PRO A 127 17.14 -13.85 14.67
CA PRO A 127 17.69 -14.07 13.34
C PRO A 127 17.66 -15.56 12.99
N ASP A 128 17.27 -15.86 11.74
CA ASP A 128 17.37 -17.23 11.23
C ASP A 128 18.84 -17.64 11.23
N PRO A 129 19.22 -18.76 11.88
CA PRO A 129 20.60 -19.18 12.00
C PRO A 129 21.27 -19.53 10.65
N ASP A 130 20.48 -19.82 9.62
CA ASP A 130 20.96 -20.12 8.27
C ASP A 130 21.19 -18.86 7.42
N LEU A 131 20.80 -17.68 7.91
CA LEU A 131 20.98 -16.40 7.23
C LEU A 131 22.16 -15.61 7.81
N LEU A 132 23.07 -15.19 6.95
CA LEU A 132 24.13 -14.27 7.35
C LEU A 132 23.55 -12.85 7.59
N PRO A 133 24.14 -12.08 8.52
CA PRO A 133 23.77 -10.69 8.70
C PRO A 133 23.89 -9.89 7.40
N LEU A 134 22.83 -9.17 7.03
CA LEU A 134 22.85 -8.26 5.89
C LEU A 134 23.45 -6.92 6.33
N VAL A 135 24.61 -6.57 5.78
CA VAL A 135 25.27 -5.28 6.00
C VAL A 135 25.06 -4.40 4.78
N ILE A 136 24.32 -3.31 4.94
CA ILE A 136 24.06 -2.33 3.89
C ILE A 136 24.95 -1.11 4.14
N SER A 137 25.95 -0.90 3.25
CA SER A 137 26.88 0.22 3.35
C SER A 137 26.27 1.50 2.76
N ASP A 138 26.77 2.66 3.21
CA ASP A 138 26.39 3.97 2.65
C ASP A 138 26.71 4.06 1.14
N ASP A 139 27.80 3.46 0.70
CA ASP A 139 28.16 3.40 -0.72
C ASP A 139 27.14 2.60 -1.54
N TRP A 140 26.62 1.51 -0.98
CA TRP A 140 25.56 0.75 -1.63
C TRP A 140 24.27 1.58 -1.74
N ILE A 141 23.89 2.26 -0.66
CA ILE A 141 22.73 3.15 -0.67
C ILE A 141 22.92 4.28 -1.70
N ALA A 142 24.09 4.90 -1.74
CA ALA A 142 24.38 5.99 -2.69
C ALA A 142 24.30 5.51 -4.14
N ARG A 143 24.83 4.33 -4.44
CA ARG A 143 24.76 3.72 -5.78
C ARG A 143 23.29 3.48 -6.18
N ILE A 144 22.49 2.83 -5.33
CA ILE A 144 21.08 2.56 -5.63
C ILE A 144 20.30 3.86 -5.83
N LYS A 145 20.56 4.89 -5.00
CA LYS A 145 19.92 6.22 -5.19
C LYS A 145 20.27 6.85 -6.55
N ALA A 146 21.48 6.67 -7.03
CA ALA A 146 21.92 7.20 -8.33
C ALA A 146 21.31 6.42 -9.52
N GLU A 147 20.96 5.15 -9.32
CA GLU A 147 20.36 4.26 -10.32
C GLU A 147 18.82 4.34 -10.35
N LEU A 148 18.19 4.97 -9.34
CA LEU A 148 16.72 5.08 -9.30
C LEU A 148 16.21 5.88 -10.51
N PRO A 149 15.16 5.40 -11.20
CA PRO A 149 14.53 6.15 -12.25
C PRO A 149 13.84 7.40 -11.68
N GLU A 150 13.57 8.38 -12.54
CA GLU A 150 12.68 9.48 -12.17
C GLU A 150 11.33 8.93 -11.72
N LEU A 151 10.86 9.33 -10.53
CA LEU A 151 9.65 8.77 -9.95
C LEU A 151 8.37 9.29 -10.64
N PRO A 152 7.25 8.57 -10.58
CA PRO A 152 6.02 8.93 -11.30
C PRO A 152 5.54 10.37 -11.03
N VAL A 153 5.62 10.81 -9.78
CA VAL A 153 5.20 12.17 -9.38
C VAL A 153 6.09 13.24 -10.05
N GLN A 154 7.40 13.05 -9.99
CA GLN A 154 8.37 13.97 -10.58
C GLN A 154 8.21 14.02 -12.11
N LYS A 155 8.08 12.86 -12.76
CA LYS A 155 7.88 12.74 -14.19
C LYS A 155 6.58 13.42 -14.63
N ARG A 156 5.50 13.25 -13.88
CA ARG A 156 4.22 13.92 -14.14
C ARG A 156 4.35 15.46 -14.04
N GLU A 157 4.98 15.94 -12.98
CA GLU A 157 5.22 17.39 -12.79
C GLU A 157 6.07 17.97 -13.93
N ARG A 158 7.08 17.24 -14.37
CA ARG A 158 7.91 17.62 -15.52
C ARG A 158 7.11 17.63 -16.82
N PHE A 159 6.26 16.65 -17.08
CA PHE A 159 5.39 16.63 -18.25
C PHE A 159 4.44 17.84 -18.29
N ILE A 160 3.91 18.25 -17.15
CA ILE A 160 3.08 19.44 -17.05
C ILE A 160 3.91 20.70 -17.28
N SER A 161 5.03 20.85 -16.59
CA SER A 161 5.81 22.10 -16.59
C SER A 161 6.61 22.32 -17.88
N GLU A 162 7.22 21.26 -18.43
CA GLU A 162 8.10 21.39 -19.60
C GLU A 162 7.42 21.10 -20.94
N LEU A 163 6.42 20.20 -20.96
CA LEU A 163 5.71 19.82 -22.18
C LEU A 163 4.34 20.51 -22.28
N GLY A 164 3.88 21.17 -21.23
CA GLY A 164 2.60 21.89 -21.20
C GLY A 164 1.38 20.98 -21.25
N LEU A 165 1.50 19.75 -20.77
CA LEU A 165 0.40 18.79 -20.71
C LEU A 165 -0.62 19.18 -19.64
N SER A 166 -1.88 18.78 -19.83
CA SER A 166 -2.87 18.84 -18.77
C SER A 166 -2.51 17.86 -17.63
N ASN A 167 -3.00 18.13 -16.42
CA ASN A 167 -2.82 17.18 -15.31
C ASN A 167 -3.43 15.80 -15.61
N TYR A 168 -4.53 15.75 -16.36
CA TYR A 168 -5.16 14.50 -16.77
C TYR A 168 -4.25 13.70 -17.71
N ASP A 169 -3.74 14.34 -18.77
CA ASP A 169 -2.86 13.68 -19.74
C ASP A 169 -1.56 13.22 -19.10
N ALA A 170 -0.93 14.08 -18.30
CA ALA A 170 0.30 13.74 -17.59
C ALA A 170 0.09 12.58 -16.62
N THR A 171 -1.04 12.52 -15.90
CA THR A 171 -1.38 11.41 -15.01
C THR A 171 -1.60 10.10 -15.80
N THR A 172 -2.26 10.17 -16.93
CA THR A 172 -2.51 9.01 -17.79
C THR A 172 -1.20 8.46 -18.37
N LEU A 173 -0.34 9.34 -18.87
CA LEU A 173 0.94 8.97 -19.46
C LEU A 173 1.97 8.47 -18.44
N THR A 174 1.83 8.85 -17.19
CA THR A 174 2.68 8.35 -16.09
C THR A 174 2.04 7.24 -15.27
N ALA A 175 1.00 6.60 -15.78
CA ALA A 175 0.35 5.45 -15.11
C ALA A 175 1.24 4.20 -15.09
N SER A 176 2.15 4.05 -16.07
CA SER A 176 3.21 3.03 -16.06
C SER A 176 4.50 3.60 -16.65
N GLN A 177 5.62 2.99 -16.29
CA GLN A 177 6.94 3.41 -16.79
C GLN A 177 7.02 3.22 -18.32
N GLU A 178 6.55 2.11 -18.83
CA GLU A 178 6.58 1.80 -20.25
C GLU A 178 5.81 2.84 -21.08
N MET A 179 4.65 3.27 -20.59
CA MET A 179 3.85 4.31 -21.26
C MET A 179 4.58 5.65 -21.27
N ALA A 180 5.17 6.02 -20.14
CA ALA A 180 5.91 7.27 -20.02
C ALA A 180 7.15 7.30 -20.89
N ASP A 181 7.92 6.22 -20.93
CA ASP A 181 9.13 6.09 -21.75
C ASP A 181 8.80 6.08 -23.25
N TYR A 182 7.73 5.40 -23.64
CA TYR A 182 7.24 5.45 -25.03
C TYR A 182 6.85 6.87 -25.44
N PHE A 183 6.10 7.58 -24.59
CA PHE A 183 5.72 8.97 -24.84
C PHE A 183 6.95 9.88 -24.97
N GLU A 184 7.92 9.81 -24.05
CA GLU A 184 9.15 10.62 -24.12
C GLU A 184 9.98 10.33 -25.37
N SER A 185 10.08 9.07 -25.74
CA SER A 185 10.76 8.67 -26.99
C SER A 185 10.08 9.28 -28.21
N THR A 186 8.74 9.29 -28.21
CA THR A 186 7.93 9.89 -29.28
C THR A 186 8.15 11.41 -29.33
N VAL A 187 8.08 12.10 -28.19
CA VAL A 187 8.33 13.55 -28.11
C VAL A 187 9.74 13.92 -28.56
N THR A 188 10.73 13.09 -28.23
CA THR A 188 12.12 13.29 -28.64
C THR A 188 12.27 13.23 -30.17
N LEU A 189 11.57 12.30 -30.83
CA LEU A 189 11.61 12.12 -32.28
C LEU A 189 10.76 13.16 -33.03
N ALA A 190 9.56 13.46 -32.52
CA ALA A 190 8.59 14.34 -33.20
C ALA A 190 8.75 15.83 -32.84
N GLY A 191 9.50 16.13 -31.77
CA GLY A 191 9.68 17.46 -31.19
C GLY A 191 8.60 17.83 -30.17
N LYS A 192 8.95 18.74 -29.25
CA LYS A 192 8.08 19.15 -28.12
C LYS A 192 6.71 19.70 -28.55
N ALA A 193 6.61 20.31 -29.72
CA ALA A 193 5.35 20.84 -30.24
C ALA A 193 4.30 19.76 -30.53
N SER A 194 4.71 18.50 -30.65
CA SER A 194 3.83 17.33 -30.92
C SER A 194 3.39 16.62 -29.63
N ALA A 195 3.78 17.13 -28.46
CA ALA A 195 3.38 16.56 -27.18
C ALA A 195 1.93 16.89 -26.75
N LYS A 196 1.30 17.83 -27.45
CA LYS A 196 -0.08 18.32 -27.19
C LYS A 196 -1.09 17.66 -28.11
#